data_376d33145f0939855f4fc86fc7e5f55d
#
_entry.id   376d33145f0939855f4fc86fc7e5f55d
#
_cell.length_a   1.000
_cell.length_b   1.000
_cell.length_c   1.000
_cell.angle_alpha   90.00
_cell.angle_beta   90.00
_cell.angle_gamma   90.00
#
_symmetry.space_group_name_H-M   'P 1'
#
loop_
_entity.id
_entity.type
_entity.pdbx_description
1 polymer ?
#
loop_
_entity_poly.entity_id
_entity_poly.type
_entity_poly.pdbx_seq_one_letter_code
_entity_poly.pdbx_strand_id
1 'polypeptide(L)'
;MTERTLILIKPDGVQRQLVGRIIDRYETRGLKIVGLKLVHVSRSLAETHYAVHRERPFFGELVDFIVSAPLVAIALEGPNAVAICRAINGATRPHEAAPGSIRGDFALDTGKNLVHASDSRSEEHTSELQSWLHLVCRLLIE
;
A
#
# COMPACT_ATOMS: atom_id res chain seq x y z
N MET A 1 14.30 18.00 -5.02
CA MET A 1 14.29 17.57 -3.62
C MET A 1 13.91 16.12 -3.51
N THR A 2 14.72 15.35 -2.83
CA THR A 2 14.50 13.91 -2.67
C THR A 2 13.48 13.64 -1.56
N GLU A 3 12.49 12.83 -1.86
CA GLU A 3 11.47 12.42 -0.90
C GLU A 3 11.51 10.91 -0.74
N ARG A 4 11.02 10.42 0.39
CA ARG A 4 10.75 9.01 0.61
C ARG A 4 9.26 8.81 0.81
N THR A 5 8.74 7.73 0.28
CA THR A 5 7.35 7.37 0.47
C THR A 5 7.22 5.87 0.69
N LEU A 6 6.14 5.48 1.34
CA LEU A 6 5.85 4.09 1.63
C LEU A 6 4.72 3.60 0.74
N ILE A 7 4.94 2.46 0.11
CA ILE A 7 3.94 1.78 -0.70
C ILE A 7 3.66 0.42 -0.06
N LEU A 8 2.40 0.06 0.01
CA LEU A 8 2.01 -1.28 0.40
C LEU A 8 1.35 -1.96 -0.80
N ILE A 9 1.85 -3.14 -1.16
CA ILE A 9 1.15 -4.00 -2.10
C ILE A 9 0.26 -4.88 -1.24
N LYS A 10 -1.04 -4.73 -1.40
CA LYS A 10 -2.05 -5.40 -0.58
C LYS A 10 -2.08 -6.90 -0.85
N PRO A 11 -2.70 -7.69 0.05
CA PRO A 11 -2.76 -9.14 -0.13
C PRO A 11 -3.30 -9.61 -1.48
N ASP A 12 -4.25 -8.88 -2.08
CA ASP A 12 -4.77 -9.23 -3.40
C ASP A 12 -3.70 -9.15 -4.49
N GLY A 13 -2.80 -8.16 -4.42
CA GLY A 13 -1.69 -8.06 -5.35
C GLY A 13 -0.71 -9.23 -5.22
N VAL A 14 -0.46 -9.66 -3.99
CA VAL A 14 0.41 -10.80 -3.72
C VAL A 14 -0.25 -12.10 -4.20
N GLN A 15 -1.51 -12.31 -3.87
CA GLN A 15 -2.25 -13.51 -4.28
C GLN A 15 -2.35 -13.65 -5.79
N ARG A 16 -2.49 -12.52 -6.49
CA ARG A 16 -2.59 -12.51 -7.95
C ARG A 16 -1.22 -12.54 -8.64
N GLN A 17 -0.15 -12.62 -7.86
CA GLN A 17 1.22 -12.69 -8.38
C GLN A 17 1.60 -11.47 -9.22
N LEU A 18 1.16 -10.29 -8.78
CA LEU A 18 1.42 -9.03 -9.46
C LEU A 18 2.56 -8.22 -8.84
N VAL A 19 3.20 -8.75 -7.79
CA VAL A 19 4.23 -8.01 -7.04
C VAL A 19 5.34 -7.49 -7.96
N GLY A 20 5.89 -8.36 -8.80
CA GLY A 20 6.97 -7.97 -9.72
C GLY A 20 6.54 -6.90 -10.71
N ARG A 21 5.33 -7.03 -11.27
CA ARG A 21 4.80 -6.06 -12.23
C ARG A 21 4.56 -4.69 -11.58
N ILE A 22 4.11 -4.70 -10.34
CA ILE A 22 3.86 -3.46 -9.61
C ILE A 22 5.18 -2.77 -9.28
N ILE A 23 6.15 -3.50 -8.76
CA ILE A 23 7.49 -2.96 -8.44
C ILE A 23 8.14 -2.41 -9.70
N ASP A 24 8.03 -3.11 -10.81
CA ASP A 24 8.60 -2.70 -12.09
C ASP A 24 8.10 -1.30 -12.51
N ARG A 25 6.83 -0.97 -12.23
CA ARG A 25 6.28 0.34 -12.56
C ARG A 25 7.02 1.47 -11.85
N TYR A 26 7.38 1.27 -10.60
CA TYR A 26 8.11 2.28 -9.83
C TYR A 26 9.57 2.38 -10.28
N GLU A 27 10.23 1.26 -10.47
CA GLU A 27 11.63 1.25 -10.91
C GLU A 27 11.81 1.80 -12.31
N THR A 28 10.94 1.43 -13.22
CA THR A 28 10.98 1.92 -14.61
C THR A 28 10.84 3.44 -14.65
N ARG A 29 10.04 4.01 -13.75
CA ARG A 29 9.85 5.46 -13.67
C ARG A 29 11.08 6.17 -13.10
N GLY A 30 12.00 5.45 -12.45
CA GLY A 30 13.23 6.01 -11.91
C GLY A 30 13.28 6.12 -10.39
N LEU A 31 12.28 5.61 -9.69
CA LEU A 31 12.28 5.61 -8.24
C LEU A 31 13.20 4.52 -7.70
N LYS A 32 13.92 4.82 -6.62
CA LYS A 32 14.85 3.89 -6.02
C LYS A 32 14.20 3.16 -4.85
N ILE A 33 14.33 1.84 -4.84
CA ILE A 33 13.89 1.03 -3.71
C ILE A 33 14.95 1.14 -2.61
N VAL A 34 14.55 1.65 -1.44
CA VAL A 34 15.44 1.76 -0.28
C VAL A 34 15.04 0.83 0.85
N GLY A 35 13.89 0.17 0.73
CA GLY A 35 13.46 -0.86 1.67
C GLY A 35 12.40 -1.72 1.02
N LEU A 36 12.41 -3.02 1.34
CA LEU A 36 11.47 -3.98 0.73
C LEU A 36 11.30 -5.15 1.70
N LYS A 37 10.05 -5.46 2.04
CA LYS A 37 9.77 -6.56 2.95
C LYS A 37 8.43 -7.20 2.65
N LEU A 38 8.41 -8.55 2.67
CA LEU A 38 7.18 -9.32 2.65
C LEU A 38 6.72 -9.49 4.10
N VAL A 39 5.50 -9.07 4.39
CA VAL A 39 4.99 -8.97 5.75
C VAL A 39 3.72 -9.79 5.92
N HIS A 40 3.70 -10.65 6.93
CA HIS A 40 2.49 -11.31 7.39
C HIS A 40 1.90 -10.53 8.55
N VAL A 41 0.65 -10.11 8.41
CA VAL A 41 -0.07 -9.40 9.47
C VAL A 41 -0.88 -10.42 10.26
N SER A 42 -0.67 -10.49 11.58
CA SER A 42 -1.47 -11.36 12.43
C SER A 42 -2.88 -10.81 12.60
N ARG A 43 -3.84 -11.67 12.91
CA ARG A 43 -5.22 -11.24 13.14
C ARG A 43 -5.30 -10.22 14.28
N SER A 44 -4.59 -10.46 15.38
CA SER A 44 -4.63 -9.55 16.52
C SER A 44 -4.05 -8.17 16.16
N LEU A 45 -2.99 -8.13 15.35
CA LEU A 45 -2.40 -6.89 14.89
C LEU A 45 -3.35 -6.13 13.96
N ALA A 46 -4.00 -6.85 13.04
CA ALA A 46 -4.98 -6.26 12.14
C ALA A 46 -6.18 -5.69 12.92
N GLU A 47 -6.67 -6.41 13.91
CA GLU A 47 -7.76 -5.94 14.75
C GLU A 47 -7.38 -4.69 15.54
N THR A 48 -6.14 -4.63 16.02
CA THR A 48 -5.62 -3.45 16.71
C THR A 48 -5.51 -2.26 15.76
N HIS A 49 -4.99 -2.51 14.56
CA HIS A 49 -4.83 -1.48 13.55
C HIS A 49 -6.18 -0.87 13.13
N TYR A 50 -7.19 -1.71 12.96
CA TYR A 50 -8.51 -1.28 12.52
C TYR A 50 -9.49 -1.05 13.69
N ALA A 51 -8.98 -0.94 14.92
CA ALA A 51 -9.84 -0.83 16.11
C ALA A 51 -10.83 0.35 16.03
N VAL A 52 -10.45 1.43 15.36
CA VAL A 52 -11.33 2.60 15.17
C VAL A 52 -12.59 2.26 14.36
N HIS A 53 -12.56 1.16 13.62
CA HIS A 53 -13.68 0.70 12.79
C HIS A 53 -14.39 -0.51 13.39
N ARG A 54 -14.08 -0.89 14.64
CA ARG A 54 -14.56 -2.13 15.25
C ARG A 54 -16.07 -2.28 15.21
N GLU A 55 -16.80 -1.19 15.35
CA GLU A 55 -18.26 -1.21 15.34
C GLU A 55 -18.86 -1.09 13.94
N ARG A 56 -18.03 -0.91 12.92
CA ARG A 56 -18.52 -0.79 11.55
C ARG A 56 -18.81 -2.17 10.96
N PRO A 57 -19.86 -2.29 10.11
CA PRO A 57 -20.20 -3.58 9.50
C PRO A 57 -19.07 -4.21 8.70
N PHE A 58 -18.20 -3.40 8.12
CA PHE A 58 -17.10 -3.88 7.28
C PHE A 58 -15.86 -4.30 8.06
N PHE A 59 -15.85 -4.16 9.40
CA PHE A 59 -14.65 -4.45 10.20
C PHE A 59 -14.15 -5.87 9.99
N GLY A 60 -15.05 -6.85 10.06
CA GLY A 60 -14.67 -8.25 9.88
C GLY A 60 -14.10 -8.54 8.50
N GLU A 61 -14.69 -8.00 7.46
CA GLU A 61 -14.20 -8.17 6.10
C GLU A 61 -12.83 -7.52 5.90
N LEU A 62 -12.62 -6.35 6.51
CA LEU A 62 -11.35 -5.64 6.42
C LEU A 62 -10.23 -6.44 7.08
N VAL A 63 -10.48 -6.97 8.28
CA VAL A 63 -9.50 -7.81 8.99
C VAL A 63 -9.25 -9.09 8.21
N ASP A 64 -10.29 -9.77 7.74
CA ASP A 64 -10.15 -11.00 6.97
C ASP A 64 -9.33 -10.78 5.71
N PHE A 65 -9.56 -9.66 5.03
CA PHE A 65 -8.80 -9.32 3.83
C PHE A 65 -7.32 -9.13 4.13
N ILE A 66 -6.99 -8.33 5.14
CA ILE A 66 -5.59 -7.98 5.42
C ILE A 66 -4.77 -9.18 5.92
N VAL A 67 -5.42 -10.19 6.53
CA VAL A 67 -4.74 -11.40 7.00
C VAL A 67 -4.79 -12.54 5.98
N SER A 68 -5.48 -12.36 4.86
CA SER A 68 -5.70 -13.43 3.87
C SER A 68 -4.43 -13.89 3.17
N ALA A 69 -3.43 -13.01 3.07
CA ALA A 69 -2.13 -13.30 2.46
C ALA A 69 -1.12 -12.29 2.96
N PRO A 70 0.18 -12.52 2.71
CA PRO A 70 1.18 -11.51 3.01
C PRO A 70 0.93 -10.24 2.20
N LEU A 71 1.48 -9.13 2.67
CA LEU A 71 1.55 -7.91 1.89
C LEU A 71 3.02 -7.56 1.68
N VAL A 72 3.32 -6.67 0.73
CA VAL A 72 4.68 -6.21 0.48
C VAL A 72 4.76 -4.75 0.85
N ALA A 73 5.74 -4.41 1.70
CA ALA A 73 6.02 -3.04 2.09
C ALA A 73 7.27 -2.57 1.35
N ILE A 74 7.17 -1.41 0.69
CA ILE A 74 8.25 -0.87 -0.13
C ILE A 74 8.48 0.58 0.27
N ALA A 75 9.73 0.92 0.57
CA ALA A 75 10.12 2.31 0.75
C ALA A 75 10.80 2.77 -0.55
N LEU A 76 10.27 3.82 -1.15
CA LEU A 76 10.77 4.38 -2.40
C LEU A 76 11.31 5.78 -2.18
N GLU A 77 12.34 6.12 -2.93
CA GLU A 77 13.00 7.41 -2.82
C GLU A 77 13.21 8.03 -4.20
N GLY A 78 12.97 9.32 -4.30
CA GLY A 78 13.20 10.06 -5.54
C GLY A 78 12.60 11.46 -5.47
N PRO A 79 12.88 12.29 -6.48
CA PRO A 79 12.25 13.61 -6.56
C PRO A 79 10.74 13.47 -6.70
N ASN A 80 9.99 14.18 -5.90
CA ASN A 80 8.53 14.18 -5.94
C ASN A 80 7.93 12.78 -5.81
N ALA A 81 8.56 11.92 -4.99
CA ALA A 81 8.19 10.50 -4.89
C ALA A 81 6.73 10.31 -4.51
N VAL A 82 6.20 11.12 -3.58
CA VAL A 82 4.81 10.98 -3.14
C VAL A 82 3.84 11.18 -4.32
N ALA A 83 3.98 12.29 -5.03
CA ALA A 83 3.10 12.60 -6.16
C ALA A 83 3.27 11.61 -7.31
N ILE A 84 4.51 11.22 -7.60
CA ILE A 84 4.79 10.27 -8.68
C ILE A 84 4.19 8.90 -8.37
N CYS A 85 4.35 8.41 -7.15
CA CYS A 85 3.76 7.12 -6.76
C CYS A 85 2.24 7.14 -6.84
N ARG A 86 1.63 8.24 -6.44
CA ARG A 86 0.18 8.37 -6.55
C ARG A 86 -0.29 8.34 -8.01
N ALA A 87 0.46 8.99 -8.89
CA ALA A 87 0.14 8.96 -10.32
C ALA A 87 0.31 7.55 -10.91
N ILE A 88 1.38 6.86 -10.51
CA ILE A 88 1.61 5.48 -10.97
C ILE A 88 0.52 4.54 -10.47
N ASN A 89 0.08 4.71 -9.22
CA ASN A 89 -0.99 3.88 -8.65
C ASN A 89 -2.33 4.12 -9.34
N GLY A 90 -2.62 5.37 -9.68
CA GLY A 90 -3.91 5.76 -10.27
C GLY A 90 -4.97 6.08 -9.23
N ALA A 91 -6.14 6.47 -9.70
CA ALA A 91 -7.26 6.83 -8.84
C ALA A 91 -7.66 5.66 -7.93
N THR A 92 -8.10 5.97 -6.72
CA THR A 92 -8.46 4.96 -5.72
C THR A 92 -9.53 4.00 -6.22
N ARG A 93 -10.49 4.51 -6.98
CA ARG A 93 -11.53 3.68 -7.61
C ARG A 93 -11.02 3.21 -8.97
N PRO A 94 -10.87 1.89 -9.16
CA PRO A 94 -10.25 1.38 -10.40
C PRO A 94 -10.95 1.83 -11.69
N HIS A 95 -12.27 1.95 -11.70
CA HIS A 95 -12.99 2.38 -12.91
C HIS A 95 -12.72 3.85 -13.27
N GLU A 96 -12.20 4.64 -12.35
CA GLU A 96 -11.79 6.02 -12.59
C GLU A 96 -10.29 6.14 -12.86
N ALA A 97 -9.53 5.05 -12.68
CA ALA A 97 -8.08 5.06 -12.87
C ALA A 97 -7.74 5.02 -14.36
N ALA A 98 -6.78 5.86 -14.75
CA ALA A 98 -6.36 5.93 -16.14
C ALA A 98 -5.64 4.66 -16.58
N PRO A 99 -5.82 4.22 -17.83
CA PRO A 99 -4.97 3.18 -18.39
C PRO A 99 -3.50 3.59 -18.29
N GLY A 100 -2.63 2.63 -17.98
CA GLY A 100 -1.23 2.88 -17.71
C GLY A 100 -0.91 3.00 -16.24
N SER A 101 -1.88 3.33 -15.40
CA SER A 101 -1.71 3.27 -13.95
C SER A 101 -1.87 1.83 -13.46
N ILE A 102 -1.36 1.53 -12.28
CA ILE A 102 -1.46 0.19 -11.72
C ILE A 102 -2.93 -0.23 -11.59
N ARG A 103 -3.74 0.61 -10.98
CA ARG A 103 -5.16 0.29 -10.80
C ARG A 103 -5.93 0.27 -12.11
N GLY A 104 -5.58 1.15 -13.05
CA GLY A 104 -6.23 1.18 -14.35
C GLY A 104 -5.94 -0.06 -15.19
N ASP A 105 -4.75 -0.63 -15.02
CA ASP A 105 -4.34 -1.80 -15.79
C ASP A 105 -4.74 -3.13 -15.14
N PHE A 106 -4.72 -3.19 -13.79
CA PHE A 106 -4.80 -4.48 -13.10
C PHE A 106 -5.96 -4.61 -12.12
N ALA A 107 -6.63 -3.55 -11.72
CA ALA A 107 -7.69 -3.61 -10.71
C ALA A 107 -9.07 -3.38 -11.29
N LEU A 108 -10.08 -4.01 -10.69
CA LEU A 108 -11.49 -3.80 -11.05
C LEU A 108 -12.33 -3.37 -9.84
N ASP A 109 -11.92 -3.75 -8.64
CA ASP A 109 -12.68 -3.60 -7.41
C ASP A 109 -12.02 -2.58 -6.49
N THR A 110 -12.79 -1.63 -5.98
CA THR A 110 -12.27 -0.60 -5.07
C THR A 110 -11.73 -1.20 -3.78
N GLY A 111 -12.35 -2.25 -3.26
CA GLY A 111 -11.88 -2.92 -2.05
C GLY A 111 -10.60 -3.71 -2.25
N LYS A 112 -10.37 -4.21 -3.46
CA LYS A 112 -9.18 -4.97 -3.85
C LYS A 112 -8.44 -4.22 -4.93
N ASN A 113 -7.91 -3.05 -4.57
CA ASN A 113 -7.28 -2.16 -5.55
C ASN A 113 -5.75 -2.18 -5.51
N LEU A 114 -5.18 -3.26 -5.03
CA LEU A 114 -3.78 -3.67 -5.17
C LEU A 114 -2.77 -2.92 -4.33
N VAL A 115 -2.81 -1.61 -4.27
CA VAL A 115 -1.75 -0.82 -3.66
C VAL A 115 -2.31 0.27 -2.76
N HIS A 116 -1.48 0.70 -1.81
CA HIS A 116 -1.75 1.84 -0.96
C HIS A 116 -0.49 2.71 -0.91
N ALA A 117 -0.66 4.01 -0.96
CA ALA A 117 0.46 4.95 -0.91
C ALA A 117 0.12 6.12 -0.01
N SER A 118 1.15 6.72 0.57
CA SER A 118 1.01 7.97 1.29
C SER A 118 0.61 9.09 0.33
N ASP A 119 -0.40 9.89 0.70
CA ASP A 119 -0.86 11.02 -0.11
C ASP A 119 0.03 12.23 0.04
N SER A 120 0.54 12.43 1.26
CA SER A 120 1.34 13.60 1.57
C SER A 120 1.95 13.42 2.95
N ARG A 121 2.87 14.33 3.32
CA ARG A 121 3.45 14.32 4.67
C ARG A 121 2.40 14.49 5.75
N SER A 122 1.34 15.24 5.47
CA SER A 122 0.28 15.47 6.46
C SER A 122 -0.48 14.19 6.77
N GLU A 123 -0.56 13.25 5.83
CA GLU A 123 -1.23 11.98 6.05
C GLU A 123 -0.41 11.02 6.90
N GLU A 124 0.89 11.25 7.01
CA GLU A 124 1.72 10.48 7.94
C GLU A 124 1.27 10.67 9.38
N HIS A 125 0.50 11.70 9.65
CA HIS A 125 -0.04 12.00 10.96
C HIS A 125 -1.46 11.48 11.17
N THR A 126 -2.07 10.85 10.15
CA THR A 126 -3.35 10.18 10.36
C THR A 126 -3.10 8.90 11.16
N SER A 127 -4.03 8.54 12.02
CA SER A 127 -3.86 7.38 12.90
C SER A 127 -3.67 6.09 12.10
N GLU A 128 -4.37 5.94 10.98
CA GLU A 128 -4.27 4.75 10.16
C GLU A 128 -2.90 4.63 9.50
N LEU A 129 -2.48 5.67 8.81
CA LEU A 129 -1.19 5.65 8.12
C LEU A 129 -0.03 5.59 9.08
N GLN A 130 -0.11 6.32 10.19
CA GLN A 130 0.92 6.30 11.21
C GLN A 130 1.08 4.92 11.82
N SER A 131 -0.03 4.22 12.05
CA SER A 131 -0.01 2.85 12.55
C SER A 131 0.72 1.92 11.58
N TRP A 132 0.42 2.02 10.28
CA TRP A 132 1.10 1.25 9.25
C TRP A 132 2.58 1.60 9.14
N LEU A 133 2.93 2.88 9.21
CA LEU A 133 4.32 3.34 9.18
C LEU A 133 5.10 2.78 10.35
N HIS A 134 4.54 2.81 11.57
CA HIS A 134 5.18 2.24 12.73
C HIS A 134 5.41 0.75 12.57
N LEU A 135 4.38 0.03 12.11
CA LEU A 135 4.47 -1.40 11.89
C LEU A 135 5.54 -1.73 10.85
N VAL A 136 5.50 -1.07 9.71
CA VAL A 136 6.42 -1.33 8.61
C VAL A 136 7.84 -0.91 8.97
N CYS A 137 8.01 0.23 9.61
CA CYS A 137 9.34 0.67 10.05
C CYS A 137 9.95 -0.31 11.04
N ARG A 138 9.17 -0.82 11.99
CA ARG A 138 9.66 -1.83 12.93
C ARG A 138 10.08 -3.09 12.21
N LEU A 139 9.30 -3.53 11.24
CA LEU A 139 9.59 -4.75 10.49
C LEU A 139 10.75 -4.58 9.52
N LEU A 140 10.95 -3.39 8.95
CA LEU A 140 12.06 -3.13 8.04
C LEU A 140 13.38 -2.94 8.79
N ILE A 141 13.35 -2.50 10.03
CA ILE A 141 14.54 -2.28 10.84
C ILE A 141 15.02 -3.59 11.46
N GLU A 142 14.11 -4.50 11.76
CA GLU A 142 14.45 -5.83 12.27
C GLU A 142 14.94 -6.74 11.15
#